data_fa7060f622de83835043d8a96e5244ad
#
_entry.id   fa7060f622de83835043d8a96e5244ad
#
_cell.length_a   1.000
_cell.length_b   1.000
_cell.length_c   1.000
_cell.angle_alpha   90.00
_cell.angle_beta   90.00
_cell.angle_gamma   90.00
#
_symmetry.space_group_name_H-M   'P 1'
#
loop_
_entity.id
_entity.type
_entity.pdbx_description
1 polymer ?
#
loop_
_entity_poly.entity_id
_entity_poly.type
_entity_poly.pdbx_seq_one_letter_code
_entity_poly.pdbx_strand_id
1 'polypeptide(L)'
;MLILIWLRGLLGRRGGRLAAAVLGITFAVALLAALGSFLGASKATMTQRAIQQVAVDWQVEAQPGADPAAVQSALRSDAQVTAALPVGFASTTGLKASHGATTLTTGSGMVLGLPPGYQAAFPGEVRHLTGSANGVLIAQQTAANLHAAVGDVISIGRAGLAPVQVRVDGVVDLPQADSLFQKIGAVASAQPKAPPDNVLLVPMAQWQQFFRSLPAGSRP
;
A
#
# COMPACT_ATOMS: atom_id res chain seq x y z
N MET A 1 37.17 -46.33 39.71
CA MET A 1 36.61 -47.68 39.52
C MET A 1 35.25 -47.90 40.25
N LEU A 2 35.08 -47.41 41.47
CA LEU A 2 33.82 -47.50 42.24
C LEU A 2 32.59 -46.86 41.56
N ILE A 3 32.75 -45.71 40.91
CA ILE A 3 31.66 -44.98 40.25
C ILE A 3 31.07 -45.79 39.07
N LEU A 4 31.90 -46.48 38.30
CA LEU A 4 31.46 -47.31 37.18
C LEU A 4 30.66 -48.53 37.64
N ILE A 5 31.06 -49.17 38.76
CA ILE A 5 30.35 -50.31 39.36
C ILE A 5 29.00 -49.85 39.90
N TRP A 6 28.95 -48.69 40.54
CA TRP A 6 27.72 -48.11 41.08
C TRP A 6 26.75 -47.70 39.95
N LEU A 7 27.28 -47.08 38.89
CA LEU A 7 26.48 -46.73 37.70
C LEU A 7 25.87 -47.94 37.03
N ARG A 8 26.65 -49.02 36.87
CA ARG A 8 26.19 -50.28 36.29
C ARG A 8 25.13 -50.99 37.14
N GLY A 9 25.23 -50.90 38.47
CA GLY A 9 24.22 -51.42 39.39
C GLY A 9 22.92 -50.59 39.36
N LEU A 10 23.04 -49.29 39.21
CA LEU A 10 21.88 -48.36 39.10
C LEU A 10 21.14 -48.58 37.76
N LEU A 11 21.87 -48.71 36.65
CA LEU A 11 21.29 -48.99 35.34
C LEU A 11 20.59 -50.38 35.31
N GLY A 12 21.16 -51.39 35.91
CA GLY A 12 20.59 -52.75 35.90
C GLY A 12 19.32 -52.88 36.76
N ARG A 13 19.25 -52.20 37.91
CA ARG A 13 18.10 -52.30 38.84
C ARG A 13 16.98 -51.28 38.62
N ARG A 14 17.27 -50.13 38.01
CA ARG A 14 16.29 -49.04 37.79
C ARG A 14 16.30 -48.51 36.38
N GLY A 15 16.84 -49.25 35.42
CA GLY A 15 17.00 -48.86 34.03
C GLY A 15 15.71 -48.37 33.38
N GLY A 16 14.56 -49.03 33.63
CA GLY A 16 13.28 -48.58 33.08
C GLY A 16 12.80 -47.22 33.59
N ARG A 17 13.04 -46.93 34.88
CA ARG A 17 12.66 -45.60 35.45
C ARG A 17 13.57 -44.47 34.93
N LEU A 18 14.86 -44.75 34.79
CA LEU A 18 15.82 -43.80 34.22
C LEU A 18 15.53 -43.55 32.75
N ALA A 19 15.24 -44.61 31.98
CA ALA A 19 14.85 -44.45 30.57
C ALA A 19 13.56 -43.63 30.42
N ALA A 20 12.55 -43.88 31.26
CA ALA A 20 11.31 -43.10 31.24
C ALA A 20 11.54 -41.62 31.60
N ALA A 21 12.41 -41.33 32.58
CA ALA A 21 12.75 -39.97 32.94
C ALA A 21 13.51 -39.25 31.81
N VAL A 22 14.48 -39.90 31.19
CA VAL A 22 15.23 -39.37 30.05
C VAL A 22 14.30 -39.10 28.86
N LEU A 23 13.42 -40.06 28.53
CA LEU A 23 12.44 -39.91 27.46
C LEU A 23 11.48 -38.72 27.74
N GLY A 24 11.01 -38.58 28.99
CA GLY A 24 10.15 -37.48 29.40
C GLY A 24 10.83 -36.11 29.23
N ILE A 25 12.08 -35.98 29.68
CA ILE A 25 12.87 -34.76 29.53
C ILE A 25 13.15 -34.48 28.05
N THR A 26 13.55 -35.47 27.28
CA THR A 26 13.82 -35.34 25.85
C THR A 26 12.57 -34.88 25.09
N PHE A 27 11.42 -35.48 25.42
CA PHE A 27 10.14 -35.07 24.81
C PHE A 27 9.77 -33.62 25.17
N ALA A 28 9.93 -33.24 26.43
CA ALA A 28 9.66 -31.85 26.86
C ALA A 28 10.58 -30.84 26.17
N VAL A 29 11.88 -31.15 26.06
CA VAL A 29 12.83 -30.27 25.34
C VAL A 29 12.54 -30.22 23.85
N ALA A 30 12.19 -31.34 23.22
CA ALA A 30 11.82 -31.42 21.82
C ALA A 30 10.55 -30.60 21.54
N LEU A 31 9.56 -30.67 22.42
CA LEU A 31 8.33 -29.86 22.30
C LEU A 31 8.62 -28.35 22.40
N LEU A 32 9.42 -27.94 23.36
CA LEU A 32 9.82 -26.54 23.51
C LEU A 32 10.63 -26.05 22.32
N ALA A 33 11.54 -26.85 21.81
CA ALA A 33 12.32 -26.52 20.62
C ALA A 33 11.43 -26.41 19.37
N ALA A 34 10.48 -27.31 19.21
CA ALA A 34 9.51 -27.28 18.10
C ALA A 34 8.62 -26.03 18.15
N LEU A 35 8.13 -25.66 19.34
CA LEU A 35 7.36 -24.43 19.54
C LEU A 35 8.20 -23.17 19.23
N GLY A 36 9.44 -23.13 19.71
CA GLY A 36 10.37 -22.02 19.44
C GLY A 36 10.67 -21.87 17.95
N SER A 37 10.93 -22.99 17.26
CA SER A 37 11.15 -22.99 15.79
C SER A 37 9.91 -22.56 15.03
N PHE A 38 8.72 -23.03 15.43
CA PHE A 38 7.46 -22.65 14.81
C PHE A 38 7.19 -21.14 14.95
N LEU A 39 7.37 -20.58 16.16
CA LEU A 39 7.20 -19.14 16.40
C LEU A 39 8.21 -18.31 15.60
N GLY A 40 9.47 -18.76 15.54
CA GLY A 40 10.51 -18.11 14.74
C GLY A 40 10.19 -18.11 13.24
N ALA A 41 9.81 -19.26 12.69
CA ALA A 41 9.41 -19.40 11.29
C ALA A 41 8.16 -18.58 10.97
N SER A 42 7.16 -18.58 11.86
CA SER A 42 5.93 -17.80 11.69
C SER A 42 6.21 -16.30 11.65
N LYS A 43 7.02 -15.79 12.57
CA LYS A 43 7.44 -14.38 12.56
C LYS A 43 8.20 -14.02 11.29
N ALA A 44 9.16 -14.82 10.87
CA ALA A 44 9.93 -14.61 9.66
C ALA A 44 9.02 -14.55 8.41
N THR A 45 8.08 -15.51 8.31
CA THR A 45 7.12 -15.58 7.20
C THR A 45 6.18 -14.38 7.20
N MET A 46 5.68 -13.93 8.35
CA MET A 46 4.82 -12.74 8.46
C MET A 46 5.58 -11.47 8.05
N THR A 47 6.81 -11.29 8.54
CA THR A 47 7.64 -10.14 8.17
C THR A 47 7.95 -10.14 6.68
N GLN A 48 8.32 -11.31 6.12
CA GLN A 48 8.62 -11.42 4.70
C GLN A 48 7.40 -11.15 3.81
N ARG A 49 6.21 -11.62 4.21
CA ARG A 49 4.96 -11.31 3.51
C ARG A 49 4.61 -9.82 3.60
N ALA A 50 4.78 -9.20 4.77
CA ALA A 50 4.54 -7.76 4.94
C ALA A 50 5.45 -6.92 4.04
N ILE A 51 6.74 -7.27 3.95
CA ILE A 51 7.71 -6.56 3.08
C ILE A 51 7.41 -6.80 1.60
N GLN A 52 7.05 -8.02 1.20
CA GLN A 52 6.73 -8.35 -0.21
C GLN A 52 5.45 -7.69 -0.72
N GLN A 53 4.56 -7.22 0.17
CA GLN A 53 3.33 -6.54 -0.19
C GLN A 53 3.49 -5.01 -0.29
N VAL A 54 4.63 -4.45 0.10
CA VAL A 54 4.91 -3.02 -0.06
C VAL A 54 5.39 -2.79 -1.49
N ALA A 55 4.53 -2.20 -2.31
CA ALA A 55 4.86 -1.91 -3.71
C ALA A 55 5.77 -0.68 -3.85
N VAL A 56 5.74 0.23 -2.87
CA VAL A 56 6.53 1.46 -2.83
C VAL A 56 7.30 1.53 -1.52
N ASP A 57 8.63 1.44 -1.56
CA ASP A 57 9.48 1.46 -0.36
C ASP A 57 9.61 2.86 0.24
N TRP A 58 9.65 3.90 -0.61
CA TRP A 58 9.87 5.28 -0.21
C TRP A 58 8.98 6.26 -0.96
N GLN A 59 8.46 7.23 -0.24
CA GLN A 59 7.76 8.37 -0.81
C GLN A 59 8.50 9.65 -0.44
N VAL A 60 8.72 10.52 -1.41
CA VAL A 60 9.35 11.83 -1.22
C VAL A 60 8.37 12.92 -1.64
N GLU A 61 7.98 13.76 -0.70
CA GLU A 61 7.13 14.92 -0.98
C GLU A 61 8.00 16.09 -1.49
N ALA A 62 7.74 16.53 -2.71
CA ALA A 62 8.39 17.71 -3.25
C ALA A 62 7.77 18.98 -2.66
N GLN A 63 8.60 19.91 -2.18
CA GLN A 63 8.13 21.20 -1.68
C GLN A 63 7.48 22.03 -2.80
N PRO A 64 6.50 22.87 -2.49
CA PRO A 64 5.93 23.78 -3.48
C PRO A 64 7.00 24.61 -4.17
N GLY A 65 7.07 24.53 -5.50
CA GLY A 65 8.08 25.20 -6.31
C GLY A 65 9.36 24.41 -6.58
N ALA A 66 9.52 23.22 -6.00
CA ALA A 66 10.61 22.31 -6.40
C ALA A 66 10.38 21.81 -7.83
N ASP A 67 11.48 21.58 -8.55
CA ASP A 67 11.44 20.93 -9.86
C ASP A 67 11.34 19.41 -9.68
N PRO A 68 10.22 18.77 -10.02
CA PRO A 68 10.08 17.32 -9.89
C PRO A 68 11.09 16.55 -10.72
N ALA A 69 11.53 17.08 -11.86
CA ALA A 69 12.52 16.42 -12.72
C ALA A 69 13.91 16.42 -12.07
N ALA A 70 14.29 17.50 -11.40
CA ALA A 70 15.55 17.56 -10.64
C ALA A 70 15.54 16.58 -9.47
N VAL A 71 14.44 16.51 -8.71
CA VAL A 71 14.27 15.55 -7.60
C VAL A 71 14.35 14.11 -8.13
N GLN A 72 13.65 13.81 -9.21
CA GLN A 72 13.67 12.47 -9.83
C GLN A 72 15.06 12.10 -10.34
N SER A 73 15.78 13.05 -10.94
CA SER A 73 17.16 12.83 -11.41
C SER A 73 18.10 12.52 -10.25
N ALA A 74 17.98 13.26 -9.14
CA ALA A 74 18.77 13.02 -7.94
C ALA A 74 18.50 11.63 -7.35
N LEU A 75 17.23 11.22 -7.27
CA LEU A 75 16.86 9.89 -6.77
C LEU A 75 17.41 8.76 -7.67
N ARG A 76 17.32 8.92 -8.98
CA ARG A 76 17.81 7.92 -9.96
C ARG A 76 19.33 7.81 -10.02
N SER A 77 20.06 8.79 -9.51
CA SER A 77 21.53 8.72 -9.42
C SER A 77 22.03 7.76 -8.35
N ASP A 78 21.17 7.36 -7.42
CA ASP A 78 21.48 6.35 -6.42
C ASP A 78 21.31 4.93 -7.01
N ALA A 79 22.37 4.13 -6.91
CA ALA A 79 22.41 2.76 -7.46
C ALA A 79 21.42 1.79 -6.80
N GLN A 80 20.86 2.15 -5.64
CA GLN A 80 19.87 1.33 -4.91
C GLN A 80 18.44 1.60 -5.37
N VAL A 81 18.18 2.68 -6.11
CA VAL A 81 16.85 3.04 -6.59
C VAL A 81 16.53 2.30 -7.88
N THR A 82 15.61 1.36 -7.82
CA THR A 82 15.18 0.56 -8.99
C THR A 82 14.20 1.34 -9.88
N ALA A 83 13.29 2.11 -9.27
CA ALA A 83 12.31 2.93 -9.97
C ALA A 83 11.98 4.18 -9.16
N ALA A 84 11.88 5.32 -9.82
CA ALA A 84 11.40 6.57 -9.23
C ALA A 84 10.49 7.26 -10.23
N LEU A 85 9.21 7.42 -9.90
CA LEU A 85 8.21 8.04 -10.75
C LEU A 85 7.46 9.14 -9.99
N PRO A 86 7.24 10.32 -10.60
CA PRO A 86 6.47 11.38 -9.98
C PRO A 86 4.98 11.06 -10.02
N VAL A 87 4.27 11.31 -8.93
CA VAL A 87 2.82 11.20 -8.83
C VAL A 87 2.26 12.57 -8.46
N GLY A 88 1.24 13.02 -9.17
CA GLY A 88 0.52 14.25 -8.83
C GLY A 88 -0.60 13.97 -7.83
N PHE A 89 -0.70 14.79 -6.78
CA PHE A 89 -1.79 14.74 -5.82
C PHE A 89 -2.57 16.04 -5.87
N ALA A 90 -3.88 16.00 -6.08
CA ALA A 90 -4.73 17.18 -6.06
C ALA A 90 -6.02 16.90 -5.29
N SER A 91 -6.36 17.77 -4.34
CA SER A 91 -7.64 17.69 -3.65
C SER A 91 -8.78 18.09 -4.56
N THR A 92 -9.91 17.38 -4.50
CA THR A 92 -11.17 17.77 -5.15
C THR A 92 -12.20 18.21 -4.11
N THR A 93 -13.03 19.17 -4.47
CA THR A 93 -14.17 19.61 -3.63
C THR A 93 -15.34 18.61 -3.69
N GLY A 94 -15.25 17.62 -4.56
CA GLY A 94 -16.22 16.56 -4.76
C GLY A 94 -16.28 16.12 -6.20
N LEU A 95 -16.78 14.91 -6.41
CA LEU A 95 -17.03 14.31 -7.72
C LEU A 95 -18.54 14.23 -7.95
N LYS A 96 -19.00 14.44 -9.19
CA LYS A 96 -20.41 14.35 -9.53
C LYS A 96 -20.60 13.45 -10.74
N ALA A 97 -21.61 12.58 -10.66
CA ALA A 97 -22.10 11.79 -11.77
C ALA A 97 -23.60 12.05 -11.96
N SER A 98 -24.04 12.13 -13.22
CA SER A 98 -25.45 12.34 -13.55
C SER A 98 -26.00 11.14 -14.30
N HIS A 99 -27.09 10.57 -13.77
CA HIS A 99 -27.80 9.42 -14.34
C HIS A 99 -29.23 9.83 -14.64
N GLY A 100 -29.48 10.26 -15.87
CA GLY A 100 -30.77 10.86 -16.26
C GLY A 100 -31.04 12.14 -15.46
N ALA A 101 -32.12 12.17 -14.71
CA ALA A 101 -32.52 13.32 -13.89
C ALA A 101 -31.84 13.35 -12.50
N THR A 102 -31.14 12.29 -12.11
CA THR A 102 -30.50 12.18 -10.78
C THR A 102 -29.02 12.53 -10.87
N THR A 103 -28.57 13.43 -10.00
CA THR A 103 -27.14 13.75 -9.84
C THR A 103 -26.68 13.30 -8.46
N LEU A 104 -25.69 12.42 -8.44
CA LEU A 104 -24.98 11.99 -7.25
C LEU A 104 -23.71 12.82 -7.08
N THR A 105 -23.42 13.17 -5.84
CA THR A 105 -22.24 13.99 -5.49
C THR A 105 -21.54 13.35 -4.29
N THR A 106 -20.22 13.23 -4.37
CA THR A 106 -19.40 12.82 -3.22
C THR A 106 -18.98 14.02 -2.39
N GLY A 107 -18.48 13.77 -1.18
CA GLY A 107 -17.66 14.75 -0.46
C GLY A 107 -16.31 14.99 -1.15
N SER A 108 -15.42 15.70 -0.44
CA SER A 108 -14.04 15.92 -0.88
C SER A 108 -13.31 14.59 -1.13
N GLY A 109 -12.33 14.63 -2.00
CA GLY A 109 -11.54 13.45 -2.37
C GLY A 109 -10.19 13.86 -2.95
N MET A 110 -9.55 12.92 -3.64
CA MET A 110 -8.22 13.08 -4.21
C MET A 110 -8.22 12.69 -5.70
N VAL A 111 -7.53 13.48 -6.51
CA VAL A 111 -7.23 13.15 -7.91
C VAL A 111 -5.74 12.90 -8.05
N LEU A 112 -5.39 11.68 -8.39
CA LEU A 112 -3.99 11.28 -8.61
C LEU A 112 -3.63 11.39 -10.08
N GLY A 113 -2.48 12.01 -10.37
CA GLY A 113 -1.85 12.02 -11.68
C GLY A 113 -0.79 10.94 -11.77
N LEU A 114 -1.02 9.91 -12.59
CA LEU A 114 -0.08 8.80 -12.75
C LEU A 114 0.72 8.94 -14.05
N PRO A 115 2.06 8.83 -14.01
CA PRO A 115 2.88 8.81 -15.20
C PRO A 115 2.74 7.50 -15.96
N PRO A 116 3.08 7.47 -17.25
CA PRO A 116 3.17 6.23 -18.02
C PRO A 116 4.10 5.22 -17.33
N GLY A 117 3.70 3.94 -17.33
CA GLY A 117 4.49 2.87 -16.75
C GLY A 117 4.40 2.73 -15.22
N TYR A 118 3.60 3.56 -14.53
CA TYR A 118 3.46 3.50 -13.08
C TYR A 118 3.07 2.11 -12.57
N GLN A 119 2.04 1.49 -13.15
CA GLN A 119 1.57 0.17 -12.74
C GLN A 119 2.60 -0.96 -12.98
N ALA A 120 3.45 -0.79 -13.99
CA ALA A 120 4.53 -1.74 -14.26
C ALA A 120 5.71 -1.56 -13.28
N ALA A 121 6.00 -0.32 -12.88
CA ALA A 121 7.06 -0.01 -11.92
C ALA A 121 6.67 -0.38 -10.49
N PHE A 122 5.39 -0.23 -10.14
CA PHE A 122 4.84 -0.47 -8.80
C PHE A 122 3.65 -1.44 -8.86
N PRO A 123 3.91 -2.73 -9.13
CA PRO A 123 2.86 -3.74 -9.22
C PRO A 123 2.22 -3.94 -7.84
N GLY A 124 0.89 -3.94 -7.79
CA GLY A 124 0.13 -4.10 -6.55
C GLY A 124 -0.41 -2.80 -5.96
N GLU A 125 0.06 -1.62 -6.36
CA GLU A 125 -0.51 -0.33 -5.95
C GLU A 125 -1.90 -0.10 -6.55
N VAL A 126 -2.09 -0.46 -7.79
CA VAL A 126 -3.35 -0.31 -8.52
C VAL A 126 -3.79 -1.66 -9.06
N ARG A 127 -4.89 -2.18 -8.55
CA ARG A 127 -5.48 -3.43 -9.01
C ARG A 127 -6.65 -3.14 -9.96
N HIS A 128 -6.50 -3.50 -11.22
CA HIS A 128 -7.56 -3.35 -12.22
C HIS A 128 -8.72 -4.32 -11.92
N LEU A 129 -9.96 -3.82 -11.96
CA LEU A 129 -11.18 -4.60 -11.76
C LEU A 129 -11.98 -4.78 -13.05
N THR A 130 -12.28 -3.67 -13.77
CA THR A 130 -13.07 -3.71 -15.00
C THR A 130 -12.76 -2.51 -15.89
N GLY A 131 -13.02 -2.63 -17.19
CA GLY A 131 -12.76 -1.61 -18.21
C GLY A 131 -11.33 -1.62 -18.70
N SER A 132 -10.77 -0.45 -18.99
CA SER A 132 -9.38 -0.24 -19.39
C SER A 132 -8.46 -0.17 -18.17
N ALA A 133 -7.24 -0.68 -18.30
CA ALA A 133 -6.20 -0.47 -17.31
C ALA A 133 -5.51 0.92 -17.44
N ASN A 134 -5.81 1.66 -18.51
CA ASN A 134 -5.24 2.95 -18.81
C ASN A 134 -6.32 4.01 -18.98
N GLY A 135 -5.95 5.28 -18.86
CA GLY A 135 -6.88 6.40 -18.98
C GLY A 135 -7.35 6.91 -17.62
N VAL A 136 -8.59 7.36 -17.55
CA VAL A 136 -9.23 7.84 -16.31
C VAL A 136 -9.81 6.65 -15.56
N LEU A 137 -9.25 6.37 -14.40
CA LEU A 137 -9.65 5.22 -13.57
C LEU A 137 -10.29 5.71 -12.28
N ILE A 138 -11.41 5.10 -11.92
CA ILE A 138 -12.12 5.43 -10.68
C ILE A 138 -11.90 4.33 -9.63
N ALA A 139 -11.62 4.72 -8.40
CA ALA A 139 -11.54 3.75 -7.31
C ALA A 139 -12.91 3.10 -7.06
N GLN A 140 -12.91 1.81 -6.73
CA GLN A 140 -14.13 1.02 -6.53
C GLN A 140 -15.11 1.68 -5.54
N GLN A 141 -14.62 2.18 -4.42
CA GLN A 141 -15.45 2.86 -3.42
C GLN A 141 -16.08 4.13 -4.00
N THR A 142 -15.32 4.92 -4.75
CA THR A 142 -15.81 6.13 -5.43
C THR A 142 -16.87 5.79 -6.48
N ALA A 143 -16.64 4.74 -7.26
CA ALA A 143 -17.59 4.24 -8.25
C ALA A 143 -18.91 3.83 -7.59
N ALA A 144 -18.84 3.13 -6.46
CA ALA A 144 -20.02 2.74 -5.67
C ALA A 144 -20.77 3.97 -5.13
N ASN A 145 -20.07 4.97 -4.58
CA ASN A 145 -20.66 6.20 -4.04
C ASN A 145 -21.38 7.02 -5.12
N LEU A 146 -20.89 6.99 -6.36
CA LEU A 146 -21.47 7.73 -7.50
C LEU A 146 -22.39 6.88 -8.37
N HIS A 147 -22.52 5.58 -8.10
CA HIS A 147 -23.15 4.59 -8.98
C HIS A 147 -22.58 4.63 -10.40
N ALA A 148 -21.29 4.98 -10.53
CA ALA A 148 -20.64 5.21 -11.80
C ALA A 148 -20.03 3.92 -12.36
N ALA A 149 -20.17 3.75 -13.68
CA ALA A 149 -19.62 2.63 -14.43
C ALA A 149 -18.62 3.11 -15.50
N VAL A 150 -17.93 2.17 -16.12
CA VAL A 150 -17.08 2.43 -17.28
C VAL A 150 -17.91 3.07 -18.40
N GLY A 151 -17.42 4.18 -18.94
CA GLY A 151 -18.08 4.96 -19.98
C GLY A 151 -18.86 6.17 -19.47
N ASP A 152 -19.16 6.25 -18.15
CA ASP A 152 -19.86 7.37 -17.57
C ASP A 152 -18.98 8.63 -17.51
N VAL A 153 -19.63 9.79 -17.50
CA VAL A 153 -18.97 11.09 -17.39
C VAL A 153 -19.05 11.58 -15.96
N ILE A 154 -17.90 11.87 -15.38
CA ILE A 154 -17.76 12.42 -14.03
C ILE A 154 -17.25 13.85 -14.09
N SER A 155 -17.86 14.74 -13.32
CA SER A 155 -17.41 16.10 -13.12
C SER A 155 -16.55 16.20 -11.87
N ILE A 156 -15.31 16.67 -12.03
CA ILE A 156 -14.34 16.88 -10.94
C ILE A 156 -14.46 18.33 -10.47
N GLY A 157 -14.87 18.51 -9.20
CA GLY A 157 -14.90 19.83 -8.56
C GLY A 157 -13.49 20.26 -8.17
N ARG A 158 -13.10 21.48 -8.53
CA ARG A 158 -11.78 22.04 -8.27
C ARG A 158 -11.91 23.34 -7.50
N ALA A 159 -11.16 23.51 -6.39
CA ALA A 159 -11.20 24.73 -5.60
C ALA A 159 -10.74 25.93 -6.43
N GLY A 160 -11.59 26.96 -6.53
CA GLY A 160 -11.28 28.17 -7.27
C GLY A 160 -11.25 28.07 -8.81
N LEU A 161 -11.59 26.90 -9.36
CA LEU A 161 -11.63 26.66 -10.80
C LEU A 161 -12.97 26.06 -11.24
N ALA A 162 -13.31 26.24 -12.51
CA ALA A 162 -14.48 25.59 -13.09
C ALA A 162 -14.32 24.04 -13.03
N PRO A 163 -15.39 23.29 -12.77
CA PRO A 163 -15.35 21.84 -12.81
C PRO A 163 -14.89 21.32 -14.17
N VAL A 164 -14.21 20.19 -14.20
CA VAL A 164 -13.81 19.51 -15.44
C VAL A 164 -14.51 18.17 -15.56
N GLN A 165 -14.96 17.84 -16.76
CA GLN A 165 -15.59 16.57 -17.06
C GLN A 165 -14.59 15.58 -17.61
N VAL A 166 -14.66 14.34 -17.14
CA VAL A 166 -13.85 13.22 -17.61
C VAL A 166 -14.73 12.00 -17.82
N ARG A 167 -14.37 11.15 -18.78
CA ARG A 167 -15.02 9.87 -18.98
C ARG A 167 -14.25 8.80 -18.21
N VAL A 168 -14.95 7.92 -17.52
CA VAL A 168 -14.37 6.78 -16.81
C VAL A 168 -13.99 5.69 -17.82
N ASP A 169 -12.71 5.34 -17.87
CA ASP A 169 -12.19 4.28 -18.73
C ASP A 169 -12.11 2.94 -18.01
N GLY A 170 -11.93 2.94 -16.69
CA GLY A 170 -11.87 1.72 -15.90
C GLY A 170 -12.15 1.94 -14.42
N VAL A 171 -12.42 0.83 -13.72
CA VAL A 171 -12.59 0.78 -12.27
C VAL A 171 -11.42 0.00 -11.68
N VAL A 172 -10.84 0.54 -10.62
CA VAL A 172 -9.68 -0.03 -9.94
C VAL A 172 -9.91 -0.14 -8.44
N ASP A 173 -9.16 -1.02 -7.82
CA ASP A 173 -8.99 -1.07 -6.39
C ASP A 173 -7.58 -0.61 -6.03
N LEU A 174 -7.44 -0.01 -4.84
CA LEU A 174 -6.19 0.50 -4.31
C LEU A 174 -5.84 -0.27 -3.03
N PRO A 175 -5.24 -1.47 -3.15
CA PRO A 175 -5.00 -2.34 -1.99
C PRO A 175 -4.05 -1.72 -0.97
N GLN A 176 -3.17 -0.81 -1.41
CA GLN A 176 -2.17 -0.12 -0.59
C GLN A 176 -2.55 1.35 -0.33
N ALA A 177 -3.84 1.69 -0.34
CA ALA A 177 -4.31 3.06 -0.14
C ALA A 177 -3.79 3.67 1.16
N ASP A 178 -3.67 2.89 2.23
CA ASP A 178 -3.13 3.35 3.52
C ASP A 178 -1.70 3.89 3.38
N SER A 179 -0.83 3.21 2.64
CA SER A 179 0.55 3.68 2.40
C SER A 179 0.60 4.83 1.39
N LEU A 180 -0.17 4.74 0.31
CA LEU A 180 -0.21 5.74 -0.76
C LEU A 180 -0.64 7.13 -0.26
N PHE A 181 -1.61 7.19 0.67
CA PHE A 181 -2.15 8.44 1.22
C PHE A 181 -1.58 8.83 2.58
N GLN A 182 -0.58 8.13 3.07
CA GLN A 182 0.06 8.47 4.34
C GLN A 182 0.78 9.81 4.23
N LYS A 183 0.59 10.68 5.24
CA LYS A 183 1.26 11.97 5.27
C LYS A 183 2.75 11.80 5.54
N ILE A 184 3.59 12.27 4.61
CA ILE A 184 5.05 12.26 4.76
C ILE A 184 5.46 13.23 5.87
N GLY A 185 6.44 12.82 6.68
CA GLY A 185 6.95 13.64 7.80
C GLY A 185 6.04 13.70 9.02
N ALA A 186 4.99 12.88 9.09
CA ALA A 186 4.22 12.73 10.31
C ALA A 186 5.09 12.11 11.42
N VAL A 187 4.93 12.62 12.65
CA VAL A 187 5.63 12.02 13.81
C VAL A 187 5.19 10.57 14.00
N ALA A 188 6.11 9.70 14.44
CA ALA A 188 5.86 8.27 14.59
C ALA A 188 4.67 7.92 15.52
N SER A 189 4.25 8.86 16.37
CA SER A 189 3.07 8.74 17.23
C SER A 189 1.77 9.23 16.61
N ALA A 190 1.81 9.81 15.40
CA ALA A 190 0.59 10.23 14.72
C ALA A 190 -0.20 9.00 14.28
N GLN A 191 -1.50 8.98 14.58
CA GLN A 191 -2.37 7.92 14.07
C GLN A 191 -2.41 7.98 12.55
N PRO A 192 -2.34 6.83 11.85
CA PRO A 192 -2.53 6.77 10.42
C PRO A 192 -3.86 7.43 10.06
N LYS A 193 -3.84 8.35 9.10
CA LYS A 193 -5.06 8.94 8.58
C LYS A 193 -5.70 7.94 7.63
N ALA A 194 -7.00 7.71 7.79
CA ALA A 194 -7.73 6.87 6.84
C ALA A 194 -7.57 7.41 5.41
N PRO A 195 -7.37 6.55 4.41
CA PRO A 195 -7.31 6.96 3.02
C PRO A 195 -8.61 7.68 2.60
N PRO A 196 -8.56 8.58 1.63
CA PRO A 196 -9.76 9.25 1.15
C PRO A 196 -10.71 8.26 0.50
N ASP A 197 -12.01 8.35 0.84
CA ASP A 197 -13.07 7.49 0.26
C ASP A 197 -13.30 7.76 -1.23
N ASN A 198 -12.91 8.95 -1.72
CA ASN A 198 -13.18 9.39 -3.07
C ASN A 198 -11.88 9.64 -3.82
N VAL A 199 -11.48 8.70 -4.66
CA VAL A 199 -10.24 8.74 -5.42
C VAL A 199 -10.49 8.54 -6.90
N LEU A 200 -9.88 9.41 -7.70
CA LEU A 200 -9.84 9.31 -9.15
C LEU A 200 -8.37 9.33 -9.62
N LEU A 201 -8.01 8.45 -10.52
CA LEU A 201 -6.69 8.39 -11.12
C LEU A 201 -6.80 8.87 -12.57
N VAL A 202 -5.91 9.75 -12.97
CA VAL A 202 -5.87 10.26 -14.35
C VAL A 202 -4.44 10.22 -14.89
N PRO A 203 -4.24 10.14 -16.21
CA PRO A 203 -2.91 10.27 -16.79
C PRO A 203 -2.24 11.60 -16.36
N MET A 204 -0.96 11.56 -16.05
CA MET A 204 -0.18 12.71 -15.57
C MET A 204 -0.35 13.96 -16.47
N ALA A 205 -0.38 13.78 -17.79
CA ALA A 205 -0.57 14.88 -18.72
C ALA A 205 -1.93 15.59 -18.56
N GLN A 206 -3.01 14.82 -18.34
CA GLN A 206 -4.33 15.37 -18.05
C GLN A 206 -4.38 16.03 -16.67
N TRP A 207 -3.76 15.39 -15.66
CA TRP A 207 -3.67 15.94 -14.32
C TRP A 207 -2.99 17.32 -14.34
N GLN A 208 -1.86 17.44 -15.01
CA GLN A 208 -1.16 18.71 -15.17
C GLN A 208 -2.03 19.76 -15.87
N GLN A 209 -2.77 19.37 -16.90
CA GLN A 209 -3.68 20.27 -17.61
C GLN A 209 -4.82 20.75 -16.71
N PHE A 210 -5.38 19.87 -15.88
CA PHE A 210 -6.47 20.19 -14.98
C PHE A 210 -6.05 21.15 -13.86
N PHE A 211 -4.83 21.02 -13.35
CA PHE A 211 -4.36 21.74 -12.17
C PHE A 211 -3.27 22.80 -12.45
N ARG A 212 -2.90 23.00 -13.72
CA ARG A 212 -1.89 24.02 -14.13
C ARG A 212 -2.24 25.45 -13.69
N SER A 213 -3.51 25.80 -13.66
CA SER A 213 -4.00 27.16 -13.38
C SER A 213 -4.13 27.48 -11.89
N LEU A 214 -3.80 26.55 -10.99
CA LEU A 214 -3.81 26.82 -9.57
C LEU A 214 -2.67 27.79 -9.20
N PRO A 215 -2.91 28.75 -8.27
CA PRO A 215 -1.85 29.59 -7.72
C PRO A 215 -0.69 28.73 -7.19
N ALA A 216 0.55 29.24 -7.27
CA ALA A 216 1.74 28.49 -6.90
C ALA A 216 1.71 27.93 -5.47
N GLY A 217 1.02 28.59 -4.53
CA GLY A 217 0.81 28.11 -3.15
C GLY A 217 -0.35 27.13 -2.96
N SER A 218 -1.14 26.88 -4.01
CA SER A 218 -2.28 25.94 -4.00
C SER A 218 -2.08 24.79 -4.99
N ARG A 219 -0.92 24.73 -5.64
CA ARG A 219 -0.57 23.58 -6.49
C ARG A 219 -0.22 22.41 -5.58
N PRO A 220 -0.86 21.27 -5.77
CA PRO A 220 -0.57 20.07 -5.04
C PRO A 220 0.81 19.53 -5.39
#